data_fd0eecff48f7adf80aa1e761b3d7b13e
#
_entry.id   fd0eecff48f7adf80aa1e761b3d7b13e
#
_cell.length_a   1.000
_cell.length_b   1.000
_cell.length_c   1.000
_cell.angle_alpha   90.00
_cell.angle_beta   90.00
_cell.angle_gamma   90.00
#
_symmetry.space_group_name_H-M   'P 1'
#
loop_
_entity.id
_entity.type
_entity.pdbx_description
1 polymer ?
#
loop_
_entity_poly.entity_id
_entity_poly.type
_entity_poly.pdbx_seq_one_letter_code
_entity_poly.pdbx_strand_id
1 'polypeptide(L)'
;RFPEGDAPHRFDFSKNHILSSVDGILKRLNTEYLDILLLHRPDPLVEPEEVAEAFEALKASGKVKNFGVSNMSAAQIKLLSAYCSDPLIVNQLELSLKRIDWLEQGVLVNQKAGTDINFADGIIEHCRLEDIQIQAWAPLAYGMYSGREMENVTEADLQTKDLVQKMANEKGTST
;
A
#
# COMPACT_ATOMS: atom_id res chain seq x y z
N ARG A 1 -1.95 -4.93 -14.00
CA ARG A 1 -1.03 -6.07 -14.01
C ARG A 1 -1.23 -6.84 -15.31
N PHE A 2 -0.21 -6.92 -16.11
CA PHE A 2 -0.24 -7.67 -17.35
C PHE A 2 0.61 -8.92 -17.23
N PRO A 3 0.05 -10.14 -17.25
CA PRO A 3 0.65 -11.23 -17.94
C PRO A 3 -0.23 -11.62 -19.12
N GLU A 4 0.28 -11.59 -20.32
CA GLU A 4 -0.23 -12.35 -21.44
C GLU A 4 0.61 -13.63 -21.53
N GLY A 5 0.02 -14.79 -21.22
CA GLY A 5 0.72 -16.07 -21.21
C GLY A 5 1.88 -16.12 -20.20
N ASP A 6 3.05 -16.60 -20.66
CA ASP A 6 4.27 -16.76 -19.85
C ASP A 6 5.12 -15.47 -19.74
N ALA A 7 4.59 -14.32 -20.16
CA ALA A 7 5.30 -13.04 -20.07
C ALA A 7 5.51 -12.63 -18.60
N PRO A 8 6.63 -11.95 -18.28
CA PRO A 8 6.88 -11.47 -16.93
C PRO A 8 5.79 -10.49 -16.47
N HIS A 9 5.44 -10.57 -15.20
CA HIS A 9 4.49 -9.64 -14.61
C HIS A 9 5.05 -8.22 -14.64
N ARG A 10 4.28 -7.28 -15.18
CA ARG A 10 4.62 -5.85 -15.20
C ARG A 10 3.42 -5.01 -14.78
N PHE A 11 3.70 -3.80 -14.35
CA PHE A 11 2.74 -2.72 -14.15
C PHE A 11 2.95 -1.69 -15.25
N ASP A 12 1.95 -0.89 -15.53
CA ASP A 12 1.96 0.11 -16.58
C ASP A 12 1.37 1.40 -16.00
N PHE A 13 2.20 2.43 -15.92
CA PHE A 13 1.81 3.76 -15.45
C PHE A 13 1.77 4.78 -16.58
N SER A 14 1.64 4.33 -17.83
CA SER A 14 1.40 5.24 -18.93
C SER A 14 0.10 6.03 -18.72
N LYS A 15 0.08 7.27 -19.17
CA LYS A 15 -1.07 8.16 -19.09
C LYS A 15 -2.35 7.50 -19.62
N ASN A 16 -2.27 6.87 -20.78
CA ASN A 16 -3.42 6.22 -21.41
C ASN A 16 -3.97 5.08 -20.57
N HIS A 17 -3.08 4.26 -19.97
CA HIS A 17 -3.49 3.16 -19.11
C HIS A 17 -4.14 3.66 -17.81
N ILE A 18 -3.59 4.68 -17.17
CA ILE A 18 -4.16 5.29 -15.97
C ILE A 18 -5.57 5.82 -16.26
N LEU A 19 -5.74 6.63 -17.32
CA LEU A 19 -7.03 7.23 -17.65
C LEU A 19 -8.10 6.17 -17.97
N SER A 20 -7.78 5.19 -18.82
CA SER A 20 -8.71 4.11 -19.19
C SER A 20 -9.05 3.21 -18.00
N SER A 21 -8.10 2.98 -17.10
CA SER A 21 -8.31 2.20 -15.87
C SER A 21 -9.29 2.90 -14.93
N VAL A 22 -9.17 4.21 -14.74
CA VAL A 22 -10.09 5.01 -13.92
C VAL A 22 -11.49 4.97 -14.51
N ASP A 23 -11.66 5.14 -15.82
CA ASP A 23 -12.98 5.02 -16.45
C ASP A 23 -13.61 3.65 -16.23
N GLY A 24 -12.82 2.59 -16.33
CA GLY A 24 -13.26 1.24 -16.01
C GLY A 24 -13.62 1.05 -14.53
N ILE A 25 -12.88 1.65 -13.59
CA ILE A 25 -13.15 1.61 -12.15
C ILE A 25 -14.48 2.31 -11.85
N LEU A 26 -14.66 3.54 -12.32
CA LEU A 26 -15.88 4.33 -12.11
C LEU A 26 -17.12 3.58 -12.62
N LYS A 27 -17.03 2.97 -13.81
CA LYS A 27 -18.11 2.15 -14.36
C LYS A 27 -18.43 0.93 -13.48
N ARG A 28 -17.42 0.21 -12.97
CA ARG A 28 -17.64 -0.98 -12.12
C ARG A 28 -18.19 -0.62 -10.74
N LEU A 29 -17.74 0.50 -10.17
CA LEU A 29 -18.21 0.99 -8.87
C LEU A 29 -19.54 1.75 -8.97
N ASN A 30 -20.02 2.03 -10.17
CA ASN A 30 -21.21 2.83 -10.44
C ASN A 30 -21.18 4.18 -9.68
N THR A 31 -20.06 4.90 -9.83
CA THR A 31 -19.84 6.22 -9.22
C THR A 31 -19.23 7.17 -10.25
N GLU A 32 -19.36 8.46 -10.01
CA GLU A 32 -18.81 9.50 -10.89
C GLU A 32 -17.39 9.92 -10.51
N TYR A 33 -16.94 9.61 -9.28
CA TYR A 33 -15.63 10.01 -8.80
C TYR A 33 -15.04 9.01 -7.81
N LEU A 34 -13.72 9.12 -7.61
CA LEU A 34 -12.95 8.45 -6.56
C LEU A 34 -12.44 9.49 -5.58
N ASP A 35 -12.52 9.21 -4.27
CA ASP A 35 -11.92 10.07 -3.26
C ASP A 35 -10.39 9.97 -3.29
N ILE A 36 -9.86 8.77 -3.51
CA ILE A 36 -8.41 8.53 -3.62
C ILE A 36 -8.17 7.47 -4.71
N LEU A 37 -7.25 7.76 -5.63
CA LEU A 37 -6.67 6.78 -6.57
C LEU A 37 -5.29 6.38 -6.08
N LEU A 38 -5.04 5.07 -5.93
CA LEU A 38 -3.71 4.54 -5.59
C LEU A 38 -3.06 3.87 -6.80
N LEU A 39 -1.79 4.21 -7.10
CA LEU A 39 -0.95 3.41 -7.98
C LEU A 39 -0.56 2.13 -7.23
N HIS A 40 -1.00 0.95 -7.71
CA HIS A 40 -1.05 -0.29 -6.94
C HIS A 40 0.32 -0.89 -6.59
N ARG A 41 1.27 -0.85 -7.53
CA ARG A 41 2.65 -1.33 -7.33
C ARG A 41 3.59 -0.55 -8.24
N PRO A 42 4.88 -0.44 -7.87
CA PRO A 42 5.85 0.27 -8.69
C PRO A 42 5.92 -0.24 -10.13
N ASP A 43 6.04 0.68 -11.07
CA ASP A 43 6.48 0.42 -12.42
C ASP A 43 7.93 0.91 -12.55
N PRO A 44 8.93 0.02 -12.68
CA PRO A 44 10.33 0.44 -12.78
C PRO A 44 10.65 1.23 -14.04
N LEU A 45 9.77 1.18 -15.06
CA LEU A 45 9.91 1.89 -16.34
C LEU A 45 8.98 3.09 -16.41
N VAL A 46 8.51 3.60 -15.28
CA VAL A 46 7.61 4.74 -15.23
C VAL A 46 8.26 5.99 -15.83
N GLU A 47 7.50 6.66 -16.71
CA GLU A 47 7.77 8.04 -17.11
C GLU A 47 6.93 8.95 -16.19
N PRO A 48 7.55 9.61 -15.20
CA PRO A 48 6.80 10.33 -14.18
C PRO A 48 5.99 11.50 -14.73
N GLU A 49 6.39 12.06 -15.87
CA GLU A 49 5.64 13.09 -16.60
C GLU A 49 4.27 12.56 -17.06
N GLU A 50 4.21 11.33 -17.56
CA GLU A 50 2.93 10.72 -17.98
C GLU A 50 1.98 10.51 -16.80
N VAL A 51 2.52 10.13 -15.62
CA VAL A 51 1.73 10.03 -14.40
C VAL A 51 1.18 11.39 -13.99
N ALA A 52 2.02 12.43 -14.00
CA ALA A 52 1.62 13.79 -13.66
C ALA A 52 0.50 14.30 -14.59
N GLU A 53 0.66 14.14 -15.90
CA GLU A 53 -0.36 14.52 -16.87
C GLU A 53 -1.68 13.76 -16.70
N ALA A 54 -1.62 12.45 -16.34
CA ALA A 54 -2.82 11.67 -16.05
C ALA A 54 -3.53 12.18 -14.80
N PHE A 55 -2.79 12.48 -13.73
CA PHE A 55 -3.34 13.00 -12.48
C PHE A 55 -3.98 14.37 -12.67
N GLU A 56 -3.32 15.28 -13.38
CA GLU A 56 -3.88 16.59 -13.72
C GLU A 56 -5.21 16.47 -14.49
N ALA A 57 -5.26 15.60 -15.49
CA ALA A 57 -6.48 15.38 -16.28
C ALA A 57 -7.62 14.79 -15.42
N LEU A 58 -7.31 13.83 -14.55
CA LEU A 58 -8.28 13.21 -13.64
C LEU A 58 -8.78 14.19 -12.57
N LYS A 59 -7.91 15.03 -12.05
CA LYS A 59 -8.26 16.10 -11.11
C LYS A 59 -9.15 17.14 -11.76
N ALA A 60 -8.74 17.66 -12.93
CA ALA A 60 -9.48 18.69 -13.67
C ALA A 60 -10.87 18.22 -14.11
N SER A 61 -11.02 16.93 -14.45
CA SER A 61 -12.32 16.34 -14.78
C SER A 61 -13.19 16.00 -13.56
N GLY A 62 -12.68 16.14 -12.33
CA GLY A 62 -13.38 15.79 -11.09
C GLY A 62 -13.52 14.28 -10.86
N LYS A 63 -12.92 13.43 -11.69
CA LYS A 63 -13.00 11.97 -11.56
C LYS A 63 -12.19 11.43 -10.38
N VAL A 64 -11.14 12.13 -9.96
CA VAL A 64 -10.32 11.76 -8.80
C VAL A 64 -10.03 12.99 -7.96
N LYS A 65 -10.25 12.89 -6.65
CA LYS A 65 -10.03 14.00 -5.71
C LYS A 65 -8.59 14.04 -5.18
N ASN A 66 -8.00 12.89 -4.90
CA ASN A 66 -6.67 12.78 -4.30
C ASN A 66 -5.92 11.58 -4.88
N PHE A 67 -4.59 11.60 -4.75
CA PHE A 67 -3.72 10.57 -5.28
C PHE A 67 -2.84 9.98 -4.19
N GLY A 68 -2.45 8.74 -4.39
CA GLY A 68 -1.52 8.04 -3.52
C GLY A 68 -0.87 6.86 -4.23
N VAL A 69 -0.14 6.09 -3.48
CA VAL A 69 0.61 4.94 -3.98
C VAL A 69 0.42 3.74 -3.06
N SER A 70 0.89 2.58 -3.51
CA SER A 70 0.94 1.37 -2.72
C SER A 70 2.23 0.62 -2.98
N ASN A 71 2.86 0.12 -1.92
CA ASN A 71 4.09 -0.66 -1.99
C ASN A 71 5.28 0.09 -2.64
N MET A 72 5.37 1.39 -2.46
CA MET A 72 6.48 2.20 -3.00
C MET A 72 7.47 2.59 -1.93
N SER A 73 8.75 2.62 -2.30
CA SER A 73 9.83 3.14 -1.47
C SER A 73 9.83 4.66 -1.41
N ALA A 74 10.54 5.23 -0.43
CA ALA A 74 10.72 6.66 -0.32
C ALA A 74 11.29 7.31 -1.58
N ALA A 75 12.24 6.65 -2.26
CA ALA A 75 12.84 7.15 -3.49
C ALA A 75 11.84 7.18 -4.66
N GLN A 76 10.99 6.16 -4.79
CA GLN A 76 9.95 6.10 -5.82
C GLN A 76 8.87 7.17 -5.59
N ILE A 77 8.47 7.39 -4.34
CA ILE A 77 7.53 8.46 -3.99
C ILE A 77 8.13 9.84 -4.33
N LYS A 78 9.39 10.08 -3.93
CA LYS A 78 10.10 11.33 -4.26
C LYS A 78 10.19 11.59 -5.75
N LEU A 79 10.45 10.53 -6.54
CA LEU A 79 10.47 10.65 -8.00
C LEU A 79 9.13 11.15 -8.53
N LEU A 80 8.02 10.51 -8.17
CA LEU A 80 6.69 10.93 -8.64
C LEU A 80 6.31 12.31 -8.13
N SER A 81 6.55 12.60 -6.85
CA SER A 81 6.24 13.90 -6.23
C SER A 81 7.00 15.07 -6.85
N ALA A 82 8.17 14.83 -7.47
CA ALA A 82 8.92 15.87 -8.16
C ALA A 82 8.25 16.36 -9.45
N TYR A 83 7.32 15.58 -10.01
CA TYR A 83 6.62 15.89 -11.27
C TYR A 83 5.13 16.18 -11.06
N CYS A 84 4.51 15.57 -10.04
CA CYS A 84 3.09 15.77 -9.77
C CYS A 84 2.83 17.10 -9.07
N SER A 85 1.83 17.86 -9.55
CA SER A 85 1.39 19.11 -8.92
C SER A 85 0.60 18.89 -7.63
N ASP A 86 -0.17 17.79 -7.56
CA ASP A 86 -0.90 17.37 -6.35
C ASP A 86 -0.02 16.47 -5.48
N PRO A 87 -0.09 16.58 -4.14
CA PRO A 87 0.65 15.72 -3.24
C PRO A 87 0.14 14.27 -3.29
N LEU A 88 1.04 13.32 -3.08
CA LEU A 88 0.69 11.93 -2.82
C LEU A 88 0.35 11.80 -1.34
N ILE A 89 -0.93 11.59 -1.01
CA ILE A 89 -1.42 11.65 0.39
C ILE A 89 -1.44 10.31 1.11
N VAL A 90 -1.22 9.20 0.39
CA VAL A 90 -1.30 7.84 0.95
C VAL A 90 -0.19 6.97 0.37
N ASN A 91 0.45 6.15 1.23
CA ASN A 91 1.17 4.95 0.80
C ASN A 91 0.56 3.74 1.52
N GLN A 92 -0.01 2.81 0.75
CA GLN A 92 -0.63 1.61 1.29
C GLN A 92 0.37 0.45 1.31
N LEU A 93 0.68 -0.08 2.49
CA LEU A 93 1.72 -1.07 2.75
C LEU A 93 1.15 -2.33 3.43
N GLU A 94 1.84 -3.48 3.31
CA GLU A 94 1.48 -4.68 4.06
C GLU A 94 1.86 -4.53 5.52
N LEU A 95 0.87 -4.32 6.38
CA LEU A 95 1.06 -4.14 7.81
C LEU A 95 -0.02 -4.91 8.57
N SER A 96 0.39 -5.74 9.51
CA SER A 96 -0.53 -6.46 10.39
C SER A 96 0.22 -6.90 11.66
N LEU A 97 -0.48 -7.50 12.60
CA LEU A 97 0.16 -8.15 13.76
C LEU A 97 1.06 -9.34 13.37
N LYS A 98 0.90 -9.90 12.18
CA LYS A 98 1.76 -10.97 11.63
C LYS A 98 2.91 -10.40 10.79
N ARG A 99 2.69 -9.29 10.09
CA ARG A 99 3.65 -8.63 9.21
C ARG A 99 4.17 -7.37 9.89
N ILE A 100 5.19 -7.56 10.72
CA ILE A 100 5.83 -6.52 11.53
C ILE A 100 7.19 -6.06 10.97
N ASP A 101 7.51 -6.45 9.72
CA ASP A 101 8.77 -6.10 9.05
C ASP A 101 9.08 -4.60 9.12
N TRP A 102 8.05 -3.75 9.07
CA TRP A 102 8.17 -2.30 9.20
C TRP A 102 8.78 -1.85 10.54
N LEU A 103 8.49 -2.57 11.62
CA LEU A 103 9.02 -2.31 12.95
C LEU A 103 10.43 -2.90 13.09
N GLU A 104 10.60 -4.15 12.67
CA GLU A 104 11.87 -4.86 12.77
C GLU A 104 12.95 -4.17 11.92
N GLN A 105 12.63 -3.72 10.72
CA GLN A 105 13.55 -2.98 9.86
C GLN A 105 14.09 -1.72 10.58
N GLY A 106 13.22 -0.95 11.25
CA GLY A 106 13.63 0.25 11.98
C GLY A 106 14.47 -0.04 13.24
N VAL A 107 14.22 -1.18 13.91
CA VAL A 107 14.93 -1.55 15.15
C VAL A 107 16.27 -2.25 14.85
N LEU A 108 16.35 -3.06 13.78
CA LEU A 108 17.48 -3.90 13.47
C LEU A 108 18.47 -3.27 12.47
N VAL A 109 18.44 -1.94 12.35
CA VAL A 109 19.39 -1.19 11.50
C VAL A 109 20.84 -1.55 11.89
N ASN A 110 21.67 -1.88 10.88
CA ASN A 110 23.06 -2.30 11.03
C ASN A 110 23.27 -3.59 11.87
N GLN A 111 22.24 -4.40 12.05
CA GLN A 111 22.37 -5.70 12.71
C GLN A 111 22.21 -6.84 11.71
N LYS A 112 22.95 -7.95 11.92
CA LYS A 112 22.86 -9.13 11.05
C LYS A 112 21.45 -9.71 11.00
N ALA A 113 20.70 -9.65 12.10
CA ALA A 113 19.32 -10.13 12.16
C ALA A 113 18.37 -9.34 11.23
N GLY A 114 18.72 -8.13 10.82
CA GLY A 114 17.93 -7.30 9.91
C GLY A 114 18.16 -7.58 8.41
N THR A 115 19.11 -8.45 8.04
CA THR A 115 19.47 -8.65 6.62
C THR A 115 18.39 -9.32 5.77
N ASP A 116 17.50 -10.08 6.39
CA ASP A 116 16.45 -10.83 5.70
C ASP A 116 15.08 -10.10 5.70
N ILE A 117 15.03 -8.88 6.27
CA ILE A 117 13.80 -8.10 6.32
C ILE A 117 13.53 -7.47 4.96
N ASN A 118 12.37 -7.79 4.40
CA ASN A 118 11.92 -7.25 3.11
C ASN A 118 10.93 -6.07 3.32
N PHE A 119 11.44 -4.97 3.84
CA PHE A 119 10.68 -3.72 3.98
C PHE A 119 11.56 -2.55 3.52
N ALA A 120 10.98 -1.61 2.76
CA ALA A 120 11.76 -0.51 2.18
C ALA A 120 12.30 0.42 3.29
N ASP A 121 13.64 0.57 3.32
CA ASP A 121 14.31 1.42 4.29
C ASP A 121 13.85 2.88 4.21
N GLY A 122 13.66 3.51 5.37
CA GLY A 122 13.28 4.91 5.50
C GLY A 122 11.87 5.27 4.99
N ILE A 123 11.01 4.28 4.65
CA ILE A 123 9.68 4.58 4.12
C ILE A 123 8.73 5.14 5.18
N ILE A 124 8.82 4.66 6.41
CA ILE A 124 8.00 5.16 7.52
C ILE A 124 8.37 6.61 7.84
N GLU A 125 9.66 6.88 7.94
CA GLU A 125 10.20 8.22 8.22
C GLU A 125 9.82 9.20 7.11
N HIS A 126 9.96 8.78 5.85
CA HIS A 126 9.57 9.59 4.70
C HIS A 126 8.07 9.93 4.72
N CYS A 127 7.21 8.95 4.94
CA CYS A 127 5.77 9.19 5.01
C CYS A 127 5.42 10.17 6.14
N ARG A 128 6.12 10.09 7.28
CA ARG A 128 5.91 11.04 8.40
C ARG A 128 6.41 12.45 8.11
N LEU A 129 7.52 12.58 7.39
CA LEU A 129 8.10 13.90 7.02
C LEU A 129 7.23 14.62 5.98
N GLU A 130 6.66 13.88 5.04
CA GLU A 130 5.87 14.43 3.93
C GLU A 130 4.35 14.42 4.18
N ASP A 131 3.92 14.11 5.41
CA ASP A 131 2.50 14.01 5.81
C ASP A 131 1.69 13.00 4.94
N ILE A 132 2.35 11.91 4.55
CA ILE A 132 1.74 10.83 3.78
C ILE A 132 1.13 9.82 4.74
N GLN A 133 -0.17 9.60 4.65
CA GLN A 133 -0.86 8.61 5.47
C GLN A 133 -0.44 7.19 5.08
N ILE A 134 -0.02 6.40 6.08
CA ILE A 134 0.21 4.97 5.90
C ILE A 134 -1.11 4.23 6.07
N GLN A 135 -1.50 3.44 5.08
CA GLN A 135 -2.63 2.53 5.15
C GLN A 135 -2.15 1.08 5.14
N ALA A 136 -2.74 0.24 5.99
CA ALA A 136 -2.42 -1.17 6.02
C ALA A 136 -3.28 -1.93 5.01
N TRP A 137 -2.66 -2.74 4.11
CA TRP A 137 -3.38 -3.80 3.41
C TRP A 137 -3.13 -5.14 4.13
N ALA A 138 -4.09 -6.07 4.02
CA ALA A 138 -4.17 -7.31 4.79
C ALA A 138 -4.03 -7.11 6.33
N PRO A 139 -4.65 -6.08 6.95
CA PRO A 139 -4.41 -5.73 8.35
C PRO A 139 -4.84 -6.83 9.33
N LEU A 140 -5.77 -7.69 8.93
CA LEU A 140 -6.30 -8.81 9.73
C LEU A 140 -5.49 -10.11 9.57
N ALA A 141 -4.36 -10.10 8.84
CA ALA A 141 -3.54 -11.29 8.58
C ALA A 141 -4.40 -12.51 8.17
N TYR A 142 -5.31 -12.29 7.20
CA TYR A 142 -6.28 -13.30 6.71
C TYR A 142 -7.22 -13.86 7.77
N GLY A 143 -7.43 -13.16 8.88
CA GLY A 143 -8.28 -13.58 9.99
C GLY A 143 -7.57 -14.46 11.03
N MET A 144 -6.24 -14.54 10.99
CA MET A 144 -5.44 -15.38 11.89
C MET A 144 -5.73 -15.12 13.37
N TYR A 145 -5.92 -13.86 13.75
CA TYR A 145 -6.16 -13.45 15.14
C TYR A 145 -7.63 -13.19 15.46
N SER A 146 -8.53 -13.37 14.49
CA SER A 146 -9.98 -13.12 14.62
C SER A 146 -10.83 -14.39 14.50
N GLY A 147 -10.30 -15.53 14.95
CA GLY A 147 -11.04 -16.79 15.07
C GLY A 147 -10.93 -17.74 13.89
N ARG A 148 -10.30 -17.36 12.76
CA ARG A 148 -10.06 -18.29 11.66
C ARG A 148 -9.04 -19.37 12.06
N GLU A 149 -9.32 -20.62 11.73
CA GLU A 149 -8.34 -21.70 11.81
C GLU A 149 -7.32 -21.56 10.68
N MET A 150 -6.05 -21.65 11.02
CA MET A 150 -4.91 -21.53 10.11
C MET A 150 -3.96 -22.70 10.30
N GLU A 151 -3.38 -23.15 9.19
CA GLU A 151 -2.27 -24.10 9.23
C GLU A 151 -0.94 -23.40 9.55
N ASN A 152 0.02 -24.14 10.12
CA ASN A 152 1.38 -23.66 10.41
C ASN A 152 1.43 -22.43 11.34
N VAL A 153 0.61 -22.43 12.39
CA VAL A 153 0.57 -21.39 13.42
C VAL A 153 1.74 -21.60 14.39
N THR A 154 2.51 -20.55 14.65
CA THR A 154 3.61 -20.56 15.62
C THR A 154 3.11 -20.34 17.06
N GLU A 155 3.94 -20.63 18.05
CA GLU A 155 3.64 -20.31 19.46
C GLU A 155 3.41 -18.80 19.66
N ALA A 156 4.19 -17.95 18.99
CA ALA A 156 4.01 -16.49 19.03
C ALA A 156 2.65 -16.06 18.43
N ASP A 157 2.18 -16.74 17.39
CA ASP A 157 0.85 -16.46 16.82
C ASP A 157 -0.27 -16.82 17.79
N LEU A 158 -0.14 -17.94 18.52
CA LEU A 158 -1.11 -18.33 19.55
C LEU A 158 -1.15 -17.32 20.69
N GLN A 159 -0.01 -16.89 21.20
CA GLN A 159 0.08 -15.86 22.24
C GLN A 159 -0.52 -14.53 21.77
N THR A 160 -0.27 -14.14 20.52
CA THR A 160 -0.85 -12.93 19.92
C THR A 160 -2.38 -13.06 19.82
N LYS A 161 -2.88 -14.20 19.37
CA LYS A 161 -4.33 -14.49 19.29
C LYS A 161 -5.01 -14.37 20.67
N ASP A 162 -4.40 -14.98 21.71
CA ASP A 162 -4.92 -14.91 23.07
C ASP A 162 -4.95 -13.48 23.61
N LEU A 163 -3.91 -12.69 23.31
CA LEU A 163 -3.86 -11.28 23.69
C LEU A 163 -4.94 -10.46 22.99
N VAL A 164 -5.14 -10.66 21.68
CA VAL A 164 -6.20 -9.98 20.91
C VAL A 164 -7.58 -10.34 21.46
N GLN A 165 -7.82 -11.63 21.77
CA GLN A 165 -9.09 -12.06 22.36
C GLN A 165 -9.32 -11.44 23.74
N LYS A 166 -8.29 -11.39 24.59
CA LYS A 166 -8.37 -10.75 25.90
C LYS A 166 -8.74 -9.26 25.76
N MET A 167 -8.05 -8.53 24.88
CA MET A 167 -8.32 -7.11 24.62
C MET A 167 -9.74 -6.89 24.11
N ALA A 168 -10.23 -7.75 23.23
CA ALA A 168 -11.60 -7.69 22.72
C ALA A 168 -12.63 -7.85 23.83
N ASN A 169 -12.43 -8.85 24.69
CA ASN A 169 -13.29 -9.10 25.85
C ASN A 169 -13.29 -7.90 26.82
N GLU A 170 -12.13 -7.33 27.14
CA GLU A 170 -11.99 -6.15 28.00
C GLU A 170 -12.73 -4.92 27.44
N LYS A 171 -12.77 -4.80 26.11
CA LYS A 171 -13.44 -3.70 25.40
C LYS A 171 -14.92 -3.98 25.05
N GLY A 172 -15.41 -5.18 25.33
CA GLY A 172 -16.79 -5.60 24.99
C GLY A 172 -17.03 -5.64 23.48
N THR A 173 -16.04 -6.02 22.68
CA THR A 173 -16.13 -6.10 21.21
C THR A 173 -15.64 -7.46 20.70
N SER A 174 -15.83 -7.71 19.39
CA SER A 174 -15.27 -8.89 18.72
C SER A 174 -13.80 -8.67 18.29
N THR A 175 -13.08 -9.78 18.10
CA THR A 175 -11.73 -9.79 17.51
C THR A 175 -11.76 -9.56 16.00
#